data_219beb4de1ddc765b6c2709b8c774922
#
_entry.id   219beb4de1ddc765b6c2709b8c774922
#
_cell.length_a   1.000
_cell.length_b   1.000
_cell.length_c   1.000
_cell.angle_alpha   90.00
_cell.angle_beta   90.00
_cell.angle_gamma   90.00
#
_symmetry.space_group_name_H-M   'P 1'
#
loop_
_entity.id
_entity.type
_entity.pdbx_description
1 polymer ?
#
loop_
_entity_poly.entity_id
_entity_poly.type
_entity_poly.pdbx_seq_one_letter_code
_entity_poly.pdbx_strand_id
1 'polypeptide(L)'
;MFNNLRRFIDRIKPNFVEDGKLAWLQSTFEAFETFAFTPNRVTKRGCHIRDAVDLKRAMIMVVVALIPAMLFGMWNIGYQTSLHSAEWPYELGTVASWWYCLWFGFLRMLPMLAVSYIVGLGIEFTFAQIRHHEVNEGFLVTGFIIPMIVPVTTPLWQLALATAFAVIIGKEVFGGTGMNFLNPALVARAFLFFAYPTRMSGDNVWIAADLWGADAITSATPLAELAAGMRPSVSALDMFIGTIPGSTCETSVIAVALGATILLITGIASWRIMLSVIVGGGLMGLLFNAIGADDYMQLPFYYHYLMGGFMFGAVFMATDPVTAAQTNTGKWIYGFLIGAFAVMLRVFNPAYPEGMMLSILLMNCFAPLIDHCVIAQNIKMRQKRAIVQRKTTEQ
;
A
#
# COMPACT_ATOMS: atom_id res chain seq x y z
N MET A 1 -30.00 17.12 -6.54
CA MET A 1 -29.41 16.62 -5.30
C MET A 1 -28.21 17.45 -4.88
N PHE A 2 -27.21 17.68 -5.70
CA PHE A 2 -26.00 18.48 -5.37
C PHE A 2 -26.27 19.92 -4.94
N ASN A 3 -27.23 20.63 -5.56
CA ASN A 3 -27.57 21.99 -5.15
C ASN A 3 -28.17 22.10 -3.74
N ASN A 4 -28.88 21.06 -3.28
CA ASN A 4 -29.45 21.05 -1.93
C ASN A 4 -28.37 20.78 -0.89
N LEU A 5 -27.42 19.89 -1.19
CA LEU A 5 -26.27 19.62 -0.33
C LEU A 5 -25.37 20.87 -0.21
N ARG A 6 -25.11 21.57 -1.33
CA ARG A 6 -24.33 22.83 -1.31
C ARG A 6 -25.00 23.88 -0.44
N ARG A 7 -26.32 24.12 -0.60
CA ARG A 7 -27.06 25.06 0.24
C ARG A 7 -27.04 24.69 1.72
N PHE A 8 -27.07 23.39 2.05
CA PHE A 8 -26.97 22.92 3.42
C PHE A 8 -25.59 23.24 4.00
N ILE A 9 -24.52 22.94 3.28
CA ILE A 9 -23.14 23.24 3.69
C ILE A 9 -22.94 24.76 3.86
N ASP A 10 -23.38 25.56 2.90
CA ASP A 10 -23.27 27.03 2.97
C ASP A 10 -24.04 27.65 4.16
N ARG A 11 -25.14 27.00 4.60
CA ARG A 11 -25.89 27.40 5.79
C ARG A 11 -25.16 27.12 7.11
N ILE A 12 -24.40 26.00 7.17
CA ILE A 12 -23.69 25.58 8.37
C ILE A 12 -22.31 26.24 8.48
N LYS A 13 -21.70 26.54 7.35
CA LYS A 13 -20.34 27.11 7.23
C LYS A 13 -20.05 28.29 8.17
N PRO A 14 -20.97 29.28 8.39
CA PRO A 14 -20.70 30.40 9.29
C PRO A 14 -20.40 29.99 10.74
N ASN A 15 -20.86 28.81 11.18
CA ASN A 15 -20.60 28.31 12.53
C ASN A 15 -19.16 27.80 12.73
N PHE A 16 -18.46 27.51 11.63
CA PHE A 16 -17.11 26.92 11.63
C PHE A 16 -16.01 27.92 11.16
N VAL A 17 -16.37 29.11 10.71
CA VAL A 17 -15.41 30.17 10.33
C VAL A 17 -14.94 30.91 11.59
N GLU A 18 -13.86 31.67 11.49
CA GLU A 18 -13.07 32.28 12.58
C GLU A 18 -13.86 32.93 13.76
N ASP A 19 -15.10 33.38 13.52
CA ASP A 19 -15.99 33.97 14.56
C ASP A 19 -17.10 33.01 15.01
N GLY A 20 -17.14 31.78 14.55
CA GLY A 20 -18.20 30.81 14.85
C GLY A 20 -17.98 30.05 16.14
N LYS A 21 -19.08 29.53 16.74
CA LYS A 21 -19.03 28.71 17.97
C LYS A 21 -18.20 27.44 17.85
N LEU A 22 -17.97 26.96 16.63
CA LEU A 22 -17.24 25.73 16.31
C LEU A 22 -15.99 26.04 15.47
N ALA A 23 -15.40 27.22 15.61
CA ALA A 23 -14.19 27.61 14.87
C ALA A 23 -13.02 26.65 15.07
N TRP A 24 -12.92 26.00 16.21
CA TRP A 24 -11.92 24.96 16.50
C TRP A 24 -12.04 23.72 15.60
N LEU A 25 -13.18 23.48 14.93
CA LEU A 25 -13.40 22.39 13.96
C LEU A 25 -13.30 22.86 12.52
N GLN A 26 -12.79 24.05 12.23
CA GLN A 26 -12.73 24.64 10.90
C GLN A 26 -12.02 23.71 9.91
N SER A 27 -10.82 23.20 10.22
CA SER A 27 -10.04 22.32 9.33
C SER A 27 -10.78 21.02 9.01
N THR A 28 -11.50 20.46 10.00
CA THR A 28 -12.32 19.26 9.80
C THR A 28 -13.52 19.55 8.89
N PHE A 29 -14.20 20.68 9.08
CA PHE A 29 -15.32 21.09 8.25
C PHE A 29 -14.85 21.35 6.79
N GLU A 30 -13.75 22.06 6.62
CA GLU A 30 -13.14 22.31 5.30
C GLU A 30 -12.74 21.01 4.59
N ALA A 31 -12.25 19.99 5.31
CA ALA A 31 -11.96 18.68 4.75
C ALA A 31 -13.21 18.01 4.16
N PHE A 32 -14.33 18.02 4.89
CA PHE A 32 -15.60 17.47 4.39
C PHE A 32 -16.19 18.31 3.24
N GLU A 33 -16.13 19.65 3.32
CA GLU A 33 -16.58 20.52 2.24
C GLU A 33 -15.81 20.26 0.95
N THR A 34 -14.48 20.18 1.06
CA THR A 34 -13.61 20.01 -0.10
C THR A 34 -13.61 18.58 -0.64
N PHE A 35 -14.00 17.60 0.15
CA PHE A 35 -14.27 16.24 -0.33
C PHE A 35 -15.49 16.20 -1.27
N ALA A 36 -16.55 16.92 -0.92
CA ALA A 36 -17.79 16.95 -1.72
C ALA A 36 -17.73 17.94 -2.89
N PHE A 37 -17.02 19.07 -2.72
CA PHE A 37 -16.98 20.18 -3.67
C PHE A 37 -15.56 20.73 -3.84
N THR A 38 -15.21 21.11 -5.06
CA THR A 38 -13.97 21.85 -5.30
C THR A 38 -13.96 23.19 -4.59
N PRO A 39 -12.82 23.61 -3.96
CA PRO A 39 -12.72 24.88 -3.27
C PRO A 39 -13.03 26.05 -4.22
N ASN A 40 -13.83 27.01 -3.76
CA ASN A 40 -14.19 28.21 -4.53
C ASN A 40 -13.16 29.34 -4.33
N ARG A 41 -11.89 29.01 -4.19
CA ARG A 41 -10.80 29.98 -4.07
C ARG A 41 -10.22 30.27 -5.44
N VAL A 42 -10.19 31.53 -5.83
CA VAL A 42 -9.60 32.02 -7.06
C VAL A 42 -8.53 33.05 -6.75
N THR A 43 -7.54 33.20 -7.65
CA THR A 43 -6.53 34.25 -7.51
C THR A 43 -7.18 35.61 -7.59
N LYS A 44 -6.82 36.54 -6.70
CA LYS A 44 -7.36 37.90 -6.70
C LYS A 44 -6.78 38.79 -7.82
N ARG A 45 -5.63 38.42 -8.38
CA ARG A 45 -4.94 39.15 -9.45
C ARG A 45 -4.22 38.14 -10.36
N GLY A 46 -4.18 38.43 -11.67
CA GLY A 46 -3.53 37.60 -12.69
C GLY A 46 -4.37 36.41 -13.17
N CYS A 47 -3.74 35.50 -13.91
CA CYS A 47 -4.40 34.31 -14.42
C CYS A 47 -4.65 33.30 -13.29
N HIS A 48 -5.81 32.66 -13.26
CA HIS A 48 -6.13 31.55 -12.40
C HIS A 48 -5.88 30.25 -13.16
N ILE A 49 -4.86 29.50 -12.73
CA ILE A 49 -4.53 28.21 -13.32
C ILE A 49 -4.88 27.15 -12.28
N ARG A 50 -5.65 26.15 -12.69
CA ARG A 50 -6.02 25.01 -11.87
C ARG A 50 -5.68 23.72 -12.61
N ASP A 51 -5.09 22.75 -11.91
CA ASP A 51 -4.84 21.43 -12.46
C ASP A 51 -6.15 20.72 -12.82
N ALA A 52 -6.12 19.95 -13.90
CA ALA A 52 -7.25 19.13 -14.34
C ALA A 52 -7.52 17.96 -13.37
N VAL A 53 -6.47 17.49 -12.68
CA VAL A 53 -6.55 16.40 -11.71
C VAL A 53 -6.01 16.89 -10.36
N ASP A 54 -6.91 17.16 -9.43
CA ASP A 54 -6.57 17.47 -8.04
C ASP A 54 -6.00 16.23 -7.33
N LEU A 55 -5.18 16.44 -6.29
CA LEU A 55 -4.63 15.37 -5.46
C LEU A 55 -5.72 14.39 -4.95
N LYS A 56 -6.89 14.92 -4.60
CA LYS A 56 -8.08 14.16 -4.17
C LYS A 56 -8.54 13.15 -5.22
N ARG A 57 -8.62 13.58 -6.47
CA ARG A 57 -9.01 12.70 -7.59
C ARG A 57 -7.96 11.62 -7.84
N ALA A 58 -6.68 11.98 -7.75
CA ALA A 58 -5.60 11.01 -7.85
C ALA A 58 -5.71 9.94 -6.76
N MET A 59 -5.93 10.33 -5.50
CA MET A 59 -6.06 9.41 -4.37
C MET A 59 -7.29 8.50 -4.49
N ILE A 60 -8.45 9.03 -4.92
CA ILE A 60 -9.65 8.21 -5.17
C ILE A 60 -9.38 7.16 -6.24
N MET A 61 -8.66 7.49 -7.31
CA MET A 61 -8.34 6.50 -8.35
C MET A 61 -7.43 5.39 -7.83
N VAL A 62 -6.54 5.67 -6.88
CA VAL A 62 -5.75 4.63 -6.22
C VAL A 62 -6.65 3.72 -5.39
N VAL A 63 -7.61 4.27 -4.64
CA VAL A 63 -8.61 3.46 -3.90
C VAL A 63 -9.42 2.59 -4.86
N VAL A 64 -9.90 3.14 -5.99
CA VAL A 64 -10.61 2.36 -7.02
C VAL A 64 -9.73 1.23 -7.58
N ALA A 65 -8.44 1.48 -7.79
CA ALA A 65 -7.50 0.46 -8.24
C ALA A 65 -7.24 -0.66 -7.21
N LEU A 66 -7.44 -0.38 -5.91
CA LEU A 66 -7.34 -1.37 -4.83
C LEU A 66 -8.61 -2.24 -4.68
N ILE A 67 -9.77 -1.78 -5.20
CA ILE A 67 -11.05 -2.51 -5.05
C ILE A 67 -10.99 -3.96 -5.58
N PRO A 68 -10.43 -4.27 -6.74
CA PRO A 68 -10.35 -5.65 -7.23
C PRO A 68 -9.60 -6.57 -6.24
N ALA A 69 -8.47 -6.10 -5.71
CA ALA A 69 -7.67 -6.86 -4.73
C ALA A 69 -8.44 -7.03 -3.41
N MET A 70 -9.17 -6.00 -2.97
CA MET A 70 -10.00 -6.06 -1.77
C MET A 70 -11.15 -7.06 -1.93
N LEU A 71 -11.89 -7.02 -3.02
CA LEU A 71 -13.01 -7.94 -3.27
C LEU A 71 -12.54 -9.39 -3.34
N PHE A 72 -11.42 -9.63 -4.03
CA PHE A 72 -10.85 -10.97 -4.06
C PHE A 72 -10.37 -11.41 -2.68
N GLY A 73 -9.71 -10.53 -1.92
CA GLY A 73 -9.25 -10.82 -0.56
C GLY A 73 -10.39 -11.18 0.39
N MET A 74 -11.49 -10.41 0.35
CA MET A 74 -12.69 -10.74 1.12
C MET A 74 -13.23 -12.12 0.77
N TRP A 75 -13.32 -12.44 -0.51
CA TRP A 75 -13.77 -13.76 -0.95
C TRP A 75 -12.79 -14.86 -0.50
N ASN A 76 -11.48 -14.64 -0.63
CA ASN A 76 -10.45 -15.61 -0.25
C ASN A 76 -10.45 -15.90 1.26
N ILE A 77 -10.69 -14.91 2.12
CA ILE A 77 -10.85 -15.12 3.57
C ILE A 77 -11.95 -16.14 3.84
N GLY A 78 -13.13 -15.96 3.23
CA GLY A 78 -14.23 -16.91 3.36
C GLY A 78 -13.91 -18.28 2.78
N TYR A 79 -13.26 -18.32 1.61
CA TYR A 79 -12.87 -19.56 0.94
C TYR A 79 -11.87 -20.36 1.77
N GLN A 80 -10.82 -19.75 2.31
CA GLN A 80 -9.85 -20.43 3.17
C GLN A 80 -10.49 -20.94 4.47
N THR A 81 -11.40 -20.15 5.05
CA THR A 81 -12.13 -20.58 6.23
C THR A 81 -13.03 -21.76 5.92
N SER A 82 -13.71 -21.76 4.75
CA SER A 82 -14.60 -22.87 4.34
C SER A 82 -13.89 -24.18 4.10
N LEU A 83 -12.63 -24.15 3.67
CA LEU A 83 -11.83 -25.36 3.49
C LEU A 83 -11.47 -26.07 4.82
N HIS A 84 -11.44 -25.31 5.91
CA HIS A 84 -10.98 -25.79 7.22
C HIS A 84 -12.12 -25.91 8.25
N SER A 85 -13.34 -25.51 7.90
CA SER A 85 -14.50 -25.54 8.78
C SER A 85 -15.44 -26.68 8.41
N ALA A 86 -15.68 -27.61 9.36
CA ALA A 86 -16.68 -28.68 9.17
C ALA A 86 -18.15 -28.18 9.23
N GLU A 87 -18.36 -27.00 9.79
CA GLU A 87 -19.71 -26.41 9.98
C GLU A 87 -20.08 -25.37 8.91
N TRP A 88 -19.35 -25.32 7.78
CA TRP A 88 -19.66 -24.38 6.72
C TRP A 88 -21.05 -24.63 6.14
N PRO A 89 -21.95 -23.61 6.07
CA PRO A 89 -23.36 -23.83 5.81
C PRO A 89 -23.70 -24.22 4.37
N TYR A 90 -22.77 -24.09 3.43
CA TYR A 90 -23.00 -24.34 2.00
C TYR A 90 -21.93 -25.26 1.42
N GLU A 91 -22.32 -26.11 0.46
CA GLU A 91 -21.38 -26.92 -0.29
C GLU A 91 -20.44 -26.05 -1.13
N LEU A 92 -19.15 -26.34 -1.09
CA LEU A 92 -18.12 -25.65 -1.86
C LEU A 92 -18.41 -25.77 -3.37
N GLY A 93 -18.23 -24.66 -4.09
CA GLY A 93 -18.46 -24.58 -5.53
C GLY A 93 -19.88 -24.14 -5.91
N THR A 94 -20.81 -23.99 -4.97
CA THR A 94 -22.14 -23.40 -5.25
C THR A 94 -22.10 -21.88 -5.29
N VAL A 95 -23.01 -21.26 -6.05
CA VAL A 95 -23.17 -19.81 -6.10
C VAL A 95 -23.48 -19.22 -4.73
N ALA A 96 -24.25 -19.94 -3.92
CA ALA A 96 -24.57 -19.54 -2.54
C ALA A 96 -23.30 -19.50 -1.67
N SER A 97 -22.45 -20.52 -1.77
CA SER A 97 -21.16 -20.57 -1.06
C SER A 97 -20.25 -19.42 -1.50
N TRP A 98 -20.22 -19.08 -2.79
CA TRP A 98 -19.40 -17.98 -3.32
C TRP A 98 -19.79 -16.63 -2.70
N TRP A 99 -21.09 -16.32 -2.66
CA TRP A 99 -21.58 -15.08 -2.04
C TRP A 99 -21.40 -15.08 -0.52
N TYR A 100 -21.54 -16.23 0.11
CA TYR A 100 -21.32 -16.35 1.56
C TYR A 100 -19.86 -16.14 1.92
N CYS A 101 -18.91 -16.68 1.15
CA CYS A 101 -17.47 -16.40 1.32
C CYS A 101 -17.17 -14.90 1.25
N LEU A 102 -17.72 -14.21 0.25
CA LEU A 102 -17.54 -12.76 0.10
C LEU A 102 -18.14 -12.00 1.31
N TRP A 103 -19.34 -12.36 1.73
CA TRP A 103 -20.00 -11.73 2.87
C TRP A 103 -19.28 -11.97 4.19
N PHE A 104 -18.79 -13.18 4.41
CA PHE A 104 -17.99 -13.53 5.58
C PHE A 104 -16.72 -12.70 5.65
N GLY A 105 -15.95 -12.63 4.56
CA GLY A 105 -14.75 -11.82 4.51
C GLY A 105 -15.01 -10.33 4.65
N PHE A 106 -16.11 -9.83 4.09
CA PHE A 106 -16.55 -8.44 4.28
C PHE A 106 -16.77 -8.12 5.77
N LEU A 107 -17.50 -8.98 6.50
CA LEU A 107 -17.73 -8.79 7.93
C LEU A 107 -16.44 -8.80 8.76
N ARG A 108 -15.44 -9.54 8.34
CA ARG A 108 -14.12 -9.57 9.00
C ARG A 108 -13.27 -8.35 8.68
N MET A 109 -13.29 -7.90 7.44
CA MET A 109 -12.48 -6.77 6.99
C MET A 109 -13.08 -5.42 7.40
N LEU A 110 -14.40 -5.30 7.48
CA LEU A 110 -15.09 -4.05 7.81
C LEU A 110 -14.63 -3.43 9.14
N PRO A 111 -14.56 -4.15 10.28
CA PRO A 111 -14.08 -3.57 11.53
C PRO A 111 -12.61 -3.15 11.47
N MET A 112 -11.75 -3.89 10.75
CA MET A 112 -10.36 -3.52 10.56
C MET A 112 -10.23 -2.20 9.78
N LEU A 113 -11.02 -2.07 8.72
CA LEU A 113 -11.10 -0.85 7.91
C LEU A 113 -11.62 0.33 8.74
N ALA A 114 -12.70 0.12 9.51
CA ALA A 114 -13.27 1.14 10.36
C ALA A 114 -12.27 1.64 11.42
N VAL A 115 -11.56 0.74 12.09
CA VAL A 115 -10.55 1.09 13.09
C VAL A 115 -9.40 1.86 12.45
N SER A 116 -8.88 1.42 11.31
CA SER A 116 -7.82 2.11 10.58
C SER A 116 -8.21 3.56 10.26
N TYR A 117 -9.42 3.78 9.71
CA TYR A 117 -9.90 5.12 9.39
C TYR A 117 -10.20 5.98 10.61
N ILE A 118 -10.89 5.43 11.63
CA ILE A 118 -11.25 6.19 12.84
C ILE A 118 -9.98 6.67 13.54
N VAL A 119 -9.03 5.78 13.77
CA VAL A 119 -7.78 6.11 14.48
C VAL A 119 -6.92 7.05 13.64
N GLY A 120 -6.69 6.72 12.38
CA GLY A 120 -5.78 7.49 11.55
C GLY A 120 -6.31 8.88 11.21
N LEU A 121 -7.56 9.00 10.75
CA LEU A 121 -8.16 10.32 10.50
C LEU A 121 -8.33 11.12 11.80
N GLY A 122 -8.66 10.47 12.93
CA GLY A 122 -8.74 11.13 14.23
C GLY A 122 -7.41 11.80 14.62
N ILE A 123 -6.29 11.11 14.38
CA ILE A 123 -4.96 11.67 14.64
C ILE A 123 -4.65 12.81 13.64
N GLU A 124 -4.90 12.61 12.34
CA GLU A 124 -4.63 13.65 11.35
C GLU A 124 -5.46 14.92 11.59
N PHE A 125 -6.74 14.77 11.91
CA PHE A 125 -7.58 15.92 12.27
C PHE A 125 -7.06 16.65 13.50
N THR A 126 -6.61 15.90 14.52
CA THR A 126 -6.02 16.50 15.72
C THR A 126 -4.76 17.30 15.38
N PHE A 127 -3.84 16.75 14.61
CA PHE A 127 -2.63 17.46 14.17
C PHE A 127 -2.94 18.65 13.26
N ALA A 128 -3.89 18.51 12.33
CA ALA A 128 -4.32 19.59 11.46
C ALA A 128 -4.90 20.78 12.27
N GLN A 129 -5.68 20.49 13.30
CA GLN A 129 -6.22 21.52 14.21
C GLN A 129 -5.10 22.22 15.01
N ILE A 130 -4.17 21.46 15.59
CA ILE A 130 -3.05 22.01 16.37
C ILE A 130 -2.15 22.89 15.50
N ARG A 131 -1.89 22.48 14.26
CA ARG A 131 -1.00 23.18 13.33
C ARG A 131 -1.69 24.21 12.44
N HIS A 132 -3.01 24.35 12.52
CA HIS A 132 -3.83 25.27 11.71
C HIS A 132 -3.61 25.11 10.18
N HIS A 133 -3.51 23.87 9.70
CA HIS A 133 -3.45 23.59 8.27
C HIS A 133 -4.64 22.75 7.79
N GLU A 134 -4.86 22.74 6.48
CA GLU A 134 -5.90 21.92 5.87
C GLU A 134 -5.55 20.42 5.99
N VAL A 135 -6.57 19.58 6.24
CA VAL A 135 -6.39 18.13 6.27
C VAL A 135 -6.16 17.61 4.86
N ASN A 136 -5.08 16.88 4.68
CA ASN A 136 -4.74 16.25 3.40
C ASN A 136 -5.34 14.85 3.31
N GLU A 137 -5.92 14.51 2.16
CA GLU A 137 -6.64 13.26 1.95
C GLU A 137 -5.74 12.05 1.63
N GLY A 138 -4.43 12.20 1.75
CA GLY A 138 -3.47 11.10 1.53
C GLY A 138 -3.72 9.89 2.44
N PHE A 139 -4.33 10.09 3.61
CA PHE A 139 -4.66 9.01 4.52
C PHE A 139 -5.78 8.11 4.00
N LEU A 140 -6.62 8.56 3.08
CA LEU A 140 -7.65 7.71 2.47
C LEU A 140 -7.04 6.45 1.84
N VAL A 141 -5.92 6.58 1.17
CA VAL A 141 -5.18 5.44 0.59
C VAL A 141 -4.48 4.64 1.68
N THR A 142 -3.75 5.30 2.58
CA THR A 142 -3.02 4.64 3.66
C THR A 142 -3.94 3.83 4.56
N GLY A 143 -5.06 4.43 5.00
CA GLY A 143 -6.06 3.78 5.85
C GLY A 143 -6.75 2.61 5.18
N PHE A 144 -6.84 2.61 3.85
CA PHE A 144 -7.38 1.51 3.06
C PHE A 144 -6.36 0.36 2.91
N ILE A 145 -5.09 0.68 2.70
CA ILE A 145 -4.02 -0.32 2.51
C ILE A 145 -3.69 -1.05 3.82
N ILE A 146 -3.67 -0.37 4.98
CA ILE A 146 -3.26 -0.97 6.27
C ILE A 146 -4.00 -2.29 6.55
N PRO A 147 -5.35 -2.36 6.55
CA PRO A 147 -6.05 -3.63 6.79
C PRO A 147 -5.87 -4.67 5.68
N MET A 148 -5.49 -4.27 4.47
CA MET A 148 -5.28 -5.19 3.34
C MET A 148 -3.99 -5.99 3.45
N ILE A 149 -2.99 -5.46 4.16
CA ILE A 149 -1.63 -6.01 4.25
C ILE A 149 -1.35 -6.77 5.55
N VAL A 150 -2.30 -6.84 6.46
CA VAL A 150 -2.16 -7.56 7.73
C VAL A 150 -2.96 -8.87 7.73
N PRO A 151 -2.63 -9.82 8.61
CA PRO A 151 -3.43 -11.04 8.77
C PRO A 151 -4.85 -10.74 9.23
N VAL A 152 -5.80 -11.59 8.82
CA VAL A 152 -7.23 -11.46 9.17
C VAL A 152 -7.49 -11.60 10.69
N THR A 153 -6.63 -12.31 11.41
CA THR A 153 -6.74 -12.55 12.86
C THR A 153 -6.12 -11.44 13.71
N THR A 154 -5.59 -10.37 13.09
CA THR A 154 -4.96 -9.26 13.82
C THR A 154 -5.97 -8.60 14.76
N PRO A 155 -5.71 -8.53 16.10
CA PRO A 155 -6.59 -7.86 17.04
C PRO A 155 -6.75 -6.38 16.72
N LEU A 156 -7.99 -5.88 16.79
CA LEU A 156 -8.32 -4.50 16.42
C LEU A 156 -7.53 -3.44 17.20
N TRP A 157 -7.24 -3.70 18.49
CA TRP A 157 -6.44 -2.78 19.31
C TRP A 157 -4.97 -2.71 18.86
N GLN A 158 -4.38 -3.83 18.41
CA GLN A 158 -3.03 -3.84 17.84
C GLN A 158 -2.99 -3.07 16.51
N LEU A 159 -4.00 -3.27 15.67
CA LEU A 159 -4.18 -2.52 14.43
C LEU A 159 -4.32 -1.01 14.70
N ALA A 160 -5.12 -0.63 15.72
CA ALA A 160 -5.27 0.76 16.14
C ALA A 160 -3.93 1.37 16.59
N LEU A 161 -3.16 0.64 17.41
CA LEU A 161 -1.86 1.09 17.90
C LEU A 161 -0.85 1.23 16.75
N ALA A 162 -0.83 0.27 15.82
CA ALA A 162 0.05 0.32 14.64
C ALA A 162 -0.31 1.49 13.71
N THR A 163 -1.60 1.71 13.48
CA THR A 163 -2.07 2.85 12.69
C THR A 163 -1.69 4.17 13.36
N ALA A 164 -1.88 4.29 14.68
CA ALA A 164 -1.47 5.47 15.44
C ALA A 164 0.05 5.71 15.34
N PHE A 165 0.85 4.67 15.53
CA PHE A 165 2.31 4.75 15.40
C PHE A 165 2.72 5.21 13.99
N ALA A 166 2.15 4.60 12.96
CA ALA A 166 2.46 4.92 11.57
C ALA A 166 2.09 6.36 11.20
N VAL A 167 0.94 6.85 11.65
CA VAL A 167 0.50 8.21 11.36
C VAL A 167 1.34 9.22 12.14
N ILE A 168 1.56 9.01 13.43
CA ILE A 168 2.31 9.96 14.26
C ILE A 168 3.79 9.96 13.83
N ILE A 169 4.46 8.80 13.92
CA ILE A 169 5.91 8.69 13.72
C ILE A 169 6.26 8.64 12.23
N GLY A 170 5.50 7.92 11.42
CA GLY A 170 5.81 7.77 9.98
C GLY A 170 5.40 8.96 9.12
N LYS A 171 4.51 9.85 9.61
CA LYS A 171 3.95 10.93 8.79
C LYS A 171 3.96 12.29 9.48
N GLU A 172 3.25 12.44 10.62
CA GLU A 172 3.03 13.75 11.23
C GLU A 172 4.30 14.38 11.83
N VAL A 173 5.21 13.57 12.38
CA VAL A 173 6.50 14.07 12.92
C VAL A 173 7.32 14.75 11.82
N PHE A 174 7.22 14.30 10.57
CA PHE A 174 7.95 14.85 9.42
C PHE A 174 7.24 16.04 8.75
N GLY A 175 6.03 16.40 9.16
CA GLY A 175 5.29 17.55 8.62
C GLY A 175 3.97 17.21 7.93
N GLY A 176 3.53 15.95 7.96
CA GLY A 176 2.25 15.49 7.40
C GLY A 176 2.38 14.96 5.98
N THR A 177 1.26 14.94 5.24
CA THR A 177 1.19 14.39 3.88
C THR A 177 2.11 15.14 2.92
N GLY A 178 2.94 14.39 2.20
CA GLY A 178 3.90 14.94 1.23
C GLY A 178 5.28 15.24 1.79
N MET A 179 5.47 15.22 3.12
CA MET A 179 6.76 15.40 3.80
C MET A 179 7.30 14.10 4.39
N ASN A 180 6.51 13.05 4.42
CA ASN A 180 6.93 11.73 4.88
C ASN A 180 7.89 11.08 3.89
N PHE A 181 9.03 10.57 4.38
CA PHE A 181 9.99 9.84 3.56
C PHE A 181 9.76 8.32 3.57
N LEU A 182 8.97 7.80 4.50
CA LEU A 182 8.54 6.41 4.58
C LEU A 182 7.06 6.27 4.22
N ASN A 183 6.69 5.16 3.58
CA ASN A 183 5.29 4.83 3.35
C ASN A 183 4.62 4.45 4.68
N PRO A 184 3.59 5.19 5.15
CA PRO A 184 3.01 4.97 6.46
C PRO A 184 2.33 3.60 6.63
N ALA A 185 1.75 3.03 5.56
CA ALA A 185 1.14 1.71 5.63
C ALA A 185 2.19 0.62 5.92
N LEU A 186 3.37 0.73 5.29
CA LEU A 186 4.48 -0.17 5.55
C LEU A 186 5.09 0.04 6.94
N VAL A 187 5.09 1.27 7.45
CA VAL A 187 5.51 1.55 8.84
C VAL A 187 4.57 0.87 9.84
N ALA A 188 3.24 0.92 9.60
CA ALA A 188 2.27 0.21 10.44
C ALA A 188 2.54 -1.30 10.46
N ARG A 189 2.77 -1.90 9.29
CA ARG A 189 3.07 -3.32 9.18
C ARG A 189 4.40 -3.69 9.83
N ALA A 190 5.43 -2.87 9.64
CA ALA A 190 6.73 -3.06 10.30
C ALA A 190 6.60 -3.01 11.81
N PHE A 191 5.85 -2.03 12.34
CA PHE A 191 5.58 -1.96 13.77
C PHE A 191 4.92 -3.23 14.29
N LEU A 192 3.86 -3.72 13.63
CA LEU A 192 3.19 -4.97 14.02
C LEU A 192 4.14 -6.16 13.98
N PHE A 193 4.94 -6.27 12.94
CA PHE A 193 5.86 -7.38 12.78
C PHE A 193 6.93 -7.41 13.89
N PHE A 194 7.50 -6.27 14.24
CA PHE A 194 8.54 -6.22 15.28
C PHE A 194 7.97 -6.23 16.70
N ALA A 195 6.81 -5.62 16.94
CA ALA A 195 6.20 -5.56 18.26
C ALA A 195 5.38 -6.82 18.61
N TYR A 196 4.74 -7.43 17.61
CA TYR A 196 3.83 -8.58 17.78
C TYR A 196 4.09 -9.68 16.75
N PRO A 197 5.31 -10.24 16.67
CA PRO A 197 5.71 -11.19 15.63
C PRO A 197 4.80 -12.42 15.55
N THR A 198 4.35 -12.95 16.68
CA THR A 198 3.47 -14.14 16.77
C THR A 198 2.07 -13.92 16.19
N ARG A 199 1.66 -12.66 15.95
CA ARG A 199 0.38 -12.30 15.32
C ARG A 199 0.53 -11.86 13.86
N MET A 200 1.76 -11.74 13.38
CA MET A 200 2.07 -11.31 12.01
C MET A 200 2.75 -12.39 11.18
N SER A 201 3.29 -13.40 11.82
CA SER A 201 3.96 -14.53 11.18
C SER A 201 3.59 -15.84 11.88
N GLY A 202 3.78 -16.96 11.19
CA GLY A 202 3.41 -18.30 11.68
C GLY A 202 2.17 -18.84 10.98
N ASP A 203 1.82 -20.09 11.28
CA ASP A 203 0.81 -20.84 10.53
C ASP A 203 -0.62 -20.59 11.02
N ASN A 204 -0.79 -19.97 12.20
CA ASN A 204 -2.09 -19.83 12.87
C ASN A 204 -2.79 -18.48 12.61
N VAL A 205 -2.19 -17.59 11.83
CA VAL A 205 -2.67 -16.20 11.72
C VAL A 205 -3.46 -15.90 10.44
N TRP A 206 -3.43 -16.79 9.46
CA TRP A 206 -3.94 -16.54 8.12
C TRP A 206 -5.41 -16.93 7.91
N ILE A 207 -5.97 -17.76 8.80
CA ILE A 207 -7.35 -18.26 8.70
C ILE A 207 -8.15 -17.82 9.90
N ALA A 208 -9.39 -17.34 9.67
CA ALA A 208 -10.30 -16.88 10.70
C ALA A 208 -11.01 -18.06 11.39
N ALA A 209 -10.32 -18.76 12.31
CA ALA A 209 -10.80 -19.96 13.00
C ALA A 209 -11.71 -19.70 14.21
N ASP A 210 -11.62 -18.51 14.78
CA ASP A 210 -12.18 -18.14 16.11
C ASP A 210 -13.70 -18.19 16.22
N LEU A 211 -14.46 -18.35 15.12
CA LEU A 211 -15.92 -18.44 15.14
C LEU A 211 -16.46 -19.87 15.29
N TRP A 212 -15.64 -20.89 15.11
CA TRP A 212 -16.10 -22.28 14.97
C TRP A 212 -15.59 -23.20 16.06
N GLY A 213 -15.10 -22.63 17.18
CA GLY A 213 -14.67 -23.43 18.33
C GLY A 213 -13.42 -24.29 18.11
N ALA A 214 -12.73 -24.09 17.00
CA ALA A 214 -11.45 -24.74 16.77
C ALA A 214 -10.34 -23.95 17.50
N ASP A 215 -9.62 -24.59 18.39
CA ASP A 215 -8.56 -23.96 19.20
C ASP A 215 -7.38 -23.43 18.38
N ALA A 216 -7.10 -23.99 17.21
CA ALA A 216 -6.18 -23.49 16.20
C ALA A 216 -6.33 -24.22 14.87
N ILE A 217 -6.39 -23.47 13.77
CA ILE A 217 -6.20 -24.01 12.42
C ILE A 217 -4.82 -23.60 11.96
N THR A 218 -3.96 -24.59 11.67
CA THR A 218 -2.62 -24.36 11.14
C THR A 218 -2.66 -24.46 9.61
N SER A 219 -2.28 -23.40 8.92
CA SER A 219 -2.11 -23.41 7.48
C SER A 219 -0.87 -22.59 7.12
N ALA A 220 0.19 -23.30 6.72
CA ALA A 220 1.41 -22.66 6.29
C ALA A 220 1.19 -21.91 4.97
N THR A 221 1.77 -20.72 4.86
CA THR A 221 1.83 -20.04 3.58
C THR A 221 2.93 -20.64 2.70
N PRO A 222 2.84 -20.55 1.37
CA PRO A 222 3.92 -21.02 0.49
C PRO A 222 5.30 -20.44 0.83
N LEU A 223 5.35 -19.21 1.37
CA LEU A 223 6.59 -18.60 1.85
C LEU A 223 7.09 -19.21 3.15
N ALA A 224 6.18 -19.59 4.07
CA ALA A 224 6.55 -20.25 5.33
C ALA A 224 7.06 -21.68 5.07
N GLU A 225 6.43 -22.42 4.15
CA GLU A 225 6.90 -23.74 3.72
C GLU A 225 8.33 -23.67 3.17
N LEU A 226 8.61 -22.69 2.31
CA LEU A 226 9.96 -22.48 1.78
C LEU A 226 10.98 -22.06 2.84
N ALA A 227 10.59 -21.19 3.77
CA ALA A 227 11.46 -20.81 4.88
C ALA A 227 11.78 -21.99 5.80
N ALA A 228 10.90 -23.01 5.87
CA ALA A 228 11.12 -24.28 6.55
C ALA A 228 11.90 -25.29 5.70
N GLY A 229 12.37 -24.93 4.50
CA GLY A 229 13.10 -25.84 3.60
C GLY A 229 12.22 -26.83 2.85
N MET A 230 10.90 -26.62 2.82
CA MET A 230 9.94 -27.45 2.10
C MET A 230 9.56 -26.79 0.78
N ARG A 231 9.30 -27.61 -0.25
CA ARG A 231 8.73 -27.05 -1.49
C ARG A 231 7.28 -26.69 -1.28
N PRO A 232 6.77 -25.61 -1.92
CA PRO A 232 5.37 -25.22 -1.82
C PRO A 232 4.44 -26.37 -2.18
N SER A 233 3.48 -26.67 -1.31
CA SER A 233 2.47 -27.70 -1.51
C SER A 233 1.42 -27.30 -2.57
N VAL A 234 1.29 -25.99 -2.81
CA VAL A 234 0.28 -25.38 -3.69
C VAL A 234 0.83 -25.19 -5.10
N SER A 235 -0.02 -25.37 -6.12
CA SER A 235 0.39 -25.20 -7.52
C SER A 235 0.67 -23.73 -7.86
N ALA A 236 1.53 -23.48 -8.87
CA ALA A 236 1.81 -22.13 -9.35
C ALA A 236 0.54 -21.42 -9.89
N LEU A 237 -0.43 -22.17 -10.38
CA LEU A 237 -1.70 -21.64 -10.88
C LEU A 237 -2.57 -21.13 -9.74
N ASP A 238 -2.67 -21.89 -8.63
CA ASP A 238 -3.42 -21.47 -7.45
C ASP A 238 -2.78 -20.24 -6.80
N MET A 239 -1.44 -20.15 -6.78
CA MET A 239 -0.71 -18.96 -6.34
C MET A 239 -0.98 -17.75 -7.25
N PHE A 240 -1.08 -17.96 -8.57
CA PHE A 240 -1.38 -16.89 -9.52
C PHE A 240 -2.81 -16.36 -9.38
N ILE A 241 -3.78 -17.28 -9.20
CA ILE A 241 -5.17 -16.90 -8.91
C ILE A 241 -5.27 -16.26 -7.53
N GLY A 242 -4.52 -16.78 -6.53
CA GLY A 242 -4.48 -16.28 -5.16
C GLY A 242 -5.33 -17.08 -4.16
N THR A 243 -5.72 -18.32 -4.50
CA THR A 243 -6.48 -19.24 -3.61
C THR A 243 -5.57 -19.89 -2.56
N ILE A 244 -4.70 -19.08 -1.94
CA ILE A 244 -3.70 -19.48 -0.96
C ILE A 244 -3.91 -18.74 0.37
N PRO A 245 -3.49 -19.32 1.50
CA PRO A 245 -3.44 -18.58 2.76
C PRO A 245 -2.39 -17.46 2.69
N GLY A 246 -2.71 -16.31 3.27
CA GLY A 246 -1.82 -15.14 3.25
C GLY A 246 -2.46 -13.88 3.83
N SER A 247 -1.80 -12.73 3.65
CA SER A 247 -2.35 -11.42 4.04
C SER A 247 -3.69 -11.16 3.38
N THR A 248 -4.52 -10.36 4.02
CA THR A 248 -5.95 -10.19 3.70
C THR A 248 -6.24 -9.98 2.21
N CYS A 249 -5.45 -9.15 1.49
CA CYS A 249 -5.73 -8.81 0.08
C CYS A 249 -4.50 -8.88 -0.84
N GLU A 250 -3.39 -9.47 -0.41
CA GLU A 250 -2.13 -9.51 -1.18
C GLU A 250 -2.00 -10.78 -2.06
N THR A 251 -2.91 -11.74 -1.93
CA THR A 251 -2.74 -13.10 -2.45
C THR A 251 -2.91 -13.23 -3.96
N SER A 252 -3.81 -12.46 -4.60
CA SER A 252 -4.14 -12.62 -6.02
C SER A 252 -3.32 -11.71 -6.94
N VAL A 253 -2.46 -12.32 -7.75
CA VAL A 253 -1.72 -11.60 -8.79
C VAL A 253 -2.65 -11.02 -9.86
N ILE A 254 -3.74 -11.73 -10.21
CA ILE A 254 -4.73 -11.26 -11.20
C ILE A 254 -5.42 -9.99 -10.72
N ALA A 255 -5.90 -9.98 -9.48
CA ALA A 255 -6.60 -8.83 -8.91
C ALA A 255 -5.67 -7.62 -8.79
N VAL A 256 -4.40 -7.84 -8.41
CA VAL A 256 -3.36 -6.81 -8.39
C VAL A 256 -3.05 -6.29 -9.81
N ALA A 257 -2.99 -7.16 -10.82
CA ALA A 257 -2.76 -6.76 -12.22
C ALA A 257 -3.92 -5.91 -12.78
N LEU A 258 -5.16 -6.20 -12.41
CA LEU A 258 -6.30 -5.33 -12.75
C LEU A 258 -6.15 -3.94 -12.13
N GLY A 259 -5.76 -3.86 -10.86
CA GLY A 259 -5.46 -2.59 -10.20
C GLY A 259 -4.29 -1.84 -10.86
N ALA A 260 -3.21 -2.56 -11.21
CA ALA A 260 -2.09 -2.00 -11.95
C ALA A 260 -2.53 -1.39 -13.29
N THR A 261 -3.40 -2.08 -14.01
CA THR A 261 -3.95 -1.61 -15.29
C THR A 261 -4.70 -0.28 -15.11
N ILE A 262 -5.54 -0.17 -14.08
CA ILE A 262 -6.26 1.07 -13.75
C ILE A 262 -5.27 2.21 -13.47
N LEU A 263 -4.24 1.96 -12.65
CA LEU A 263 -3.23 2.96 -12.30
C LEU A 263 -2.37 3.39 -13.49
N LEU A 264 -2.08 2.48 -14.42
CA LEU A 264 -1.31 2.79 -15.64
C LEU A 264 -2.14 3.58 -16.65
N ILE A 265 -3.42 3.22 -16.86
CA ILE A 265 -4.32 3.96 -17.77
C ILE A 265 -4.56 5.38 -17.25
N THR A 266 -4.71 5.55 -15.93
CA THR A 266 -4.89 6.87 -15.31
C THR A 266 -3.59 7.68 -15.23
N GLY A 267 -2.43 7.05 -15.44
CA GLY A 267 -1.12 7.70 -15.38
C GLY A 267 -0.66 8.10 -13.97
N ILE A 268 -1.34 7.62 -12.92
CA ILE A 268 -1.03 7.97 -11.53
C ILE A 268 0.23 7.23 -11.06
N ALA A 269 0.32 5.94 -11.34
CA ALA A 269 1.49 5.16 -10.98
C ALA A 269 2.54 5.11 -12.10
N SER A 270 3.80 5.01 -11.70
CA SER A 270 4.92 4.96 -12.65
C SER A 270 5.17 3.54 -13.15
N TRP A 271 4.89 3.26 -14.43
CA TRP A 271 5.21 1.99 -15.07
C TRP A 271 6.70 1.62 -14.96
N ARG A 272 7.61 2.64 -14.91
CA ARG A 272 9.05 2.42 -14.78
C ARG A 272 9.41 1.75 -13.47
N ILE A 273 8.76 2.16 -12.37
CA ILE A 273 8.98 1.55 -11.06
C ILE A 273 8.44 0.11 -11.08
N MET A 274 7.20 -0.10 -11.52
CA MET A 274 6.61 -1.44 -11.57
C MET A 274 7.48 -2.42 -12.38
N LEU A 275 7.86 -2.01 -13.59
CA LEU A 275 8.67 -2.86 -14.47
C LEU A 275 10.07 -3.10 -13.89
N SER A 276 10.70 -2.08 -13.31
CA SER A 276 12.04 -2.24 -12.75
C SER A 276 12.06 -3.12 -11.50
N VAL A 277 11.01 -3.11 -10.67
CA VAL A 277 10.86 -4.05 -9.53
C VAL A 277 10.77 -5.49 -10.04
N ILE A 278 9.95 -5.74 -11.06
CA ILE A 278 9.83 -7.07 -11.68
C ILE A 278 11.17 -7.52 -12.28
N VAL A 279 11.85 -6.65 -13.03
CA VAL A 279 13.16 -6.97 -13.62
C VAL A 279 14.20 -7.23 -12.54
N GLY A 280 14.26 -6.41 -11.49
CA GLY A 280 15.20 -6.59 -10.37
C GLY A 280 14.98 -7.91 -9.62
N GLY A 281 13.72 -8.22 -9.30
CA GLY A 281 13.37 -9.51 -8.67
C GLY A 281 13.70 -10.71 -9.56
N GLY A 282 13.38 -10.62 -10.86
CA GLY A 282 13.68 -11.68 -11.81
C GLY A 282 15.16 -11.96 -12.01
N LEU A 283 15.96 -10.92 -12.17
CA LEU A 283 17.40 -11.06 -12.31
C LEU A 283 18.05 -11.63 -11.05
N MET A 284 17.58 -11.21 -9.85
CA MET A 284 18.08 -11.76 -8.60
C MET A 284 17.66 -13.23 -8.43
N GLY A 285 16.40 -13.58 -8.77
CA GLY A 285 15.93 -14.96 -8.77
C GLY A 285 16.74 -15.86 -9.74
N LEU A 286 17.01 -15.38 -10.95
CA LEU A 286 17.87 -16.08 -11.92
C LEU A 286 19.31 -16.23 -11.42
N LEU A 287 19.85 -15.22 -10.74
CA LEU A 287 21.17 -15.29 -10.12
C LEU A 287 21.22 -16.41 -9.07
N PHE A 288 20.21 -16.50 -8.20
CA PHE A 288 20.12 -17.56 -7.20
C PHE A 288 19.90 -18.93 -7.83
N ASN A 289 19.09 -19.04 -8.89
CA ASN A 289 18.98 -20.29 -9.66
C ASN A 289 20.32 -20.74 -10.26
N ALA A 290 21.16 -19.80 -10.69
CA ALA A 290 22.50 -20.12 -11.22
C ALA A 290 23.48 -20.59 -10.11
N ILE A 291 23.33 -20.10 -8.87
CA ILE A 291 24.14 -20.49 -7.71
C ILE A 291 23.66 -21.86 -7.19
N GLY A 292 22.35 -22.03 -7.00
CA GLY A 292 21.71 -23.31 -6.66
C GLY A 292 22.16 -23.97 -5.36
N ALA A 293 22.64 -23.19 -4.38
CA ALA A 293 23.22 -23.73 -3.15
C ALA A 293 22.19 -24.40 -2.23
N ASP A 294 20.97 -23.87 -2.17
CA ASP A 294 19.87 -24.35 -1.34
C ASP A 294 18.62 -24.63 -2.18
N ASP A 295 17.69 -25.44 -1.64
CA ASP A 295 16.40 -25.73 -2.28
C ASP A 295 15.60 -24.47 -2.57
N TYR A 296 15.70 -23.43 -1.72
CA TYR A 296 15.09 -22.12 -1.97
C TYR A 296 15.68 -21.43 -3.20
N MET A 297 16.99 -21.52 -3.40
CA MET A 297 17.68 -20.95 -4.56
C MET A 297 17.37 -21.71 -5.86
N GLN A 298 17.01 -23.00 -5.78
CA GLN A 298 16.64 -23.81 -6.96
C GLN A 298 15.20 -23.58 -7.43
N LEU A 299 14.39 -22.83 -6.65
CA LEU A 299 13.02 -22.52 -7.02
C LEU A 299 12.98 -21.65 -8.29
N PRO A 300 12.12 -21.95 -9.30
CA PRO A 300 11.99 -21.14 -10.50
C PRO A 300 11.73 -19.67 -10.15
N PHE A 301 12.46 -18.73 -10.74
CA PHE A 301 12.46 -17.31 -10.41
C PHE A 301 11.06 -16.67 -10.37
N TYR A 302 10.11 -17.15 -11.20
CA TYR A 302 8.75 -16.61 -11.29
C TYR A 302 7.91 -16.91 -10.02
N TYR A 303 8.25 -17.91 -9.20
CA TYR A 303 7.58 -18.16 -7.93
C TYR A 303 7.70 -16.97 -6.97
N HIS A 304 8.80 -16.24 -7.01
CA HIS A 304 8.98 -15.04 -6.18
C HIS A 304 7.94 -13.97 -6.43
N TYR A 305 7.36 -13.91 -7.64
CA TYR A 305 6.28 -12.98 -7.97
C TYR A 305 4.91 -13.46 -7.50
N LEU A 306 4.71 -14.79 -7.48
CA LEU A 306 3.42 -15.40 -7.17
C LEU A 306 3.18 -15.50 -5.66
N MET A 307 4.26 -15.56 -4.86
CA MET A 307 4.17 -15.75 -3.41
C MET A 307 4.22 -14.45 -2.65
N GLY A 308 3.37 -14.35 -1.62
CA GLY A 308 3.32 -13.21 -0.70
C GLY A 308 2.95 -11.89 -1.39
N GLY A 309 3.25 -10.80 -0.74
CA GLY A 309 2.89 -9.45 -1.20
C GLY A 309 3.84 -8.83 -2.24
N PHE A 310 4.65 -9.59 -2.99
CA PHE A 310 5.60 -9.03 -3.95
C PHE A 310 4.92 -8.15 -5.00
N MET A 311 3.91 -8.69 -5.70
CA MET A 311 3.20 -7.96 -6.75
C MET A 311 2.38 -6.80 -6.17
N PHE A 312 1.74 -7.00 -5.01
CA PHE A 312 1.00 -5.94 -4.33
C PHE A 312 1.93 -4.78 -3.94
N GLY A 313 3.08 -5.08 -3.35
CA GLY A 313 4.11 -4.10 -3.01
C GLY A 313 4.67 -3.36 -4.22
N ALA A 314 4.93 -4.07 -5.33
CA ALA A 314 5.44 -3.49 -6.58
C ALA A 314 4.45 -2.50 -7.21
N VAL A 315 3.13 -2.79 -7.12
CA VAL A 315 2.09 -1.99 -7.78
C VAL A 315 1.59 -0.84 -6.91
N PHE A 316 1.27 -1.08 -5.63
CA PHE A 316 0.57 -0.11 -4.80
C PHE A 316 1.46 0.62 -3.78
N MET A 317 2.61 0.02 -3.40
CA MET A 317 3.45 0.57 -2.35
C MET A 317 4.74 1.20 -2.89
N ALA A 318 5.43 0.52 -3.81
CA ALA A 318 6.66 1.03 -4.41
C ALA A 318 6.40 2.24 -5.33
N THR A 319 5.18 2.37 -5.85
CA THR A 319 4.77 3.48 -6.73
C THR A 319 4.19 4.68 -6.00
N ASP A 320 4.25 4.71 -4.66
CA ASP A 320 3.79 5.84 -3.87
C ASP A 320 4.46 7.13 -4.35
N PRO A 321 3.69 8.13 -4.80
CA PRO A 321 4.25 9.34 -5.40
C PRO A 321 5.04 10.21 -4.40
N VAL A 322 4.85 10.02 -3.10
CA VAL A 322 5.54 10.80 -2.06
C VAL A 322 6.90 10.21 -1.73
N THR A 323 6.97 8.90 -1.50
CA THR A 323 8.15 8.23 -0.95
C THR A 323 9.07 7.62 -2.01
N ALA A 324 8.58 7.45 -3.25
CA ALA A 324 9.36 6.92 -4.35
C ALA A 324 10.29 7.96 -4.98
N ALA A 325 11.34 7.49 -5.68
CA ALA A 325 12.20 8.35 -6.48
C ALA A 325 11.41 9.13 -7.55
N GLN A 326 11.73 10.41 -7.73
CA GLN A 326 11.01 11.33 -8.62
C GLN A 326 11.61 11.40 -10.03
N THR A 327 12.94 11.28 -10.13
CA THR A 327 13.64 11.35 -11.43
C THR A 327 13.42 10.08 -12.25
N ASN A 328 13.34 10.22 -13.59
CA ASN A 328 13.10 9.07 -14.47
C ASN A 328 14.18 7.98 -14.34
N THR A 329 15.46 8.37 -14.22
CA THR A 329 16.57 7.44 -14.01
C THR A 329 16.53 6.87 -12.59
N GLY A 330 16.20 7.71 -11.59
CA GLY A 330 16.05 7.29 -10.21
C GLY A 330 14.96 6.23 -10.04
N LYS A 331 13.84 6.35 -10.75
CA LYS A 331 12.74 5.35 -10.75
C LYS A 331 13.21 3.96 -11.18
N TRP A 332 14.08 3.87 -12.18
CA TRP A 332 14.64 2.61 -12.63
C TRP A 332 15.57 1.99 -11.58
N ILE A 333 16.48 2.80 -11.01
CA ILE A 333 17.44 2.34 -9.98
C ILE A 333 16.68 1.92 -8.72
N TYR A 334 15.76 2.77 -8.25
CA TYR A 334 14.96 2.55 -7.07
C TYR A 334 14.14 1.25 -7.17
N GLY A 335 13.37 1.08 -8.25
CA GLY A 335 12.56 -0.12 -8.42
C GLY A 335 13.39 -1.39 -8.61
N PHE A 336 14.50 -1.33 -9.36
CA PHE A 336 15.40 -2.46 -9.53
C PHE A 336 15.95 -2.96 -8.19
N LEU A 337 16.41 -2.05 -7.35
CA LEU A 337 16.96 -2.39 -6.04
C LEU A 337 15.89 -2.96 -5.10
N ILE A 338 14.65 -2.43 -5.14
CA ILE A 338 13.54 -3.00 -4.36
C ILE A 338 13.33 -4.47 -4.74
N GLY A 339 13.20 -4.77 -6.04
CA GLY A 339 12.97 -6.13 -6.50
C GLY A 339 14.12 -7.08 -6.14
N ALA A 340 15.35 -6.64 -6.35
CA ALA A 340 16.54 -7.41 -6.00
C ALA A 340 16.64 -7.69 -4.49
N PHE A 341 16.48 -6.66 -3.66
CA PHE A 341 16.53 -6.82 -2.20
C PHE A 341 15.36 -7.65 -1.66
N ALA A 342 14.17 -7.56 -2.25
CA ALA A 342 13.03 -8.37 -1.83
C ALA A 342 13.31 -9.86 -1.99
N VAL A 343 13.87 -10.28 -3.12
CA VAL A 343 14.24 -11.68 -3.35
C VAL A 343 15.45 -12.08 -2.49
N MET A 344 16.43 -11.20 -2.35
CA MET A 344 17.60 -11.44 -1.51
C MET A 344 17.21 -11.66 -0.04
N LEU A 345 16.33 -10.82 0.52
CA LEU A 345 15.87 -10.96 1.90
C LEU A 345 15.10 -12.26 2.11
N ARG A 346 14.28 -12.69 1.14
CA ARG A 346 13.55 -13.96 1.22
C ARG A 346 14.48 -15.16 1.32
N VAL A 347 15.56 -15.15 0.54
CA VAL A 347 16.50 -16.28 0.49
C VAL A 347 17.41 -16.32 1.72
N PHE A 348 17.91 -15.17 2.17
CA PHE A 348 18.88 -15.13 3.27
C PHE A 348 18.27 -14.97 4.66
N ASN A 349 17.01 -14.54 4.76
CA ASN A 349 16.37 -14.31 6.05
C ASN A 349 15.08 -15.12 6.21
N PRO A 350 15.16 -16.39 6.62
CA PRO A 350 13.99 -17.24 6.84
C PRO A 350 13.07 -16.74 7.96
N ALA A 351 13.60 -15.93 8.90
CA ALA A 351 12.80 -15.33 9.96
C ALA A 351 11.83 -14.23 9.44
N TYR A 352 12.10 -13.67 8.25
CA TYR A 352 11.24 -12.71 7.58
C TYR A 352 11.07 -13.06 6.10
N PRO A 353 10.24 -14.07 5.79
CA PRO A 353 10.14 -14.62 4.43
C PRO A 353 9.51 -13.66 3.40
N GLU A 354 8.82 -12.61 3.83
CA GLU A 354 8.15 -11.71 2.90
C GLU A 354 9.10 -10.80 2.11
N GLY A 355 10.08 -10.20 2.77
CA GLY A 355 11.14 -9.37 2.17
C GLY A 355 10.68 -8.05 1.54
N MET A 356 9.50 -7.98 0.91
CA MET A 356 9.08 -6.84 0.09
C MET A 356 8.90 -5.55 0.90
N MET A 357 8.28 -5.63 2.08
CA MET A 357 8.06 -4.49 2.97
C MET A 357 9.38 -3.81 3.37
N LEU A 358 10.33 -4.60 3.85
CA LEU A 358 11.64 -4.07 4.31
C LEU A 358 12.43 -3.49 3.14
N SER A 359 12.36 -4.11 1.96
CA SER A 359 13.02 -3.60 0.76
C SER A 359 12.49 -2.25 0.34
N ILE A 360 11.16 -2.05 0.36
CA ILE A 360 10.56 -0.76 0.02
C ILE A 360 10.93 0.29 1.08
N LEU A 361 10.81 -0.02 2.38
CA LEU A 361 11.18 0.91 3.46
C LEU A 361 12.65 1.31 3.39
N LEU A 362 13.55 0.35 3.15
CA LEU A 362 14.97 0.63 2.95
C LEU A 362 15.18 1.58 1.78
N MET A 363 14.58 1.28 0.63
CA MET A 363 14.76 2.09 -0.57
C MET A 363 14.06 3.45 -0.49
N ASN A 364 13.00 3.60 0.29
CA ASN A 364 12.40 4.90 0.59
C ASN A 364 13.42 5.83 1.27
N CYS A 365 14.23 5.30 2.20
CA CYS A 365 15.32 6.08 2.83
C CYS A 365 16.36 6.52 1.80
N PHE A 366 16.64 5.69 0.78
CA PHE A 366 17.64 5.99 -0.25
C PHE A 366 17.09 6.74 -1.46
N ALA A 367 15.78 6.85 -1.64
CA ALA A 367 15.16 7.52 -2.78
C ALA A 367 15.63 8.98 -2.95
N PRO A 368 15.71 9.84 -1.90
CA PRO A 368 16.24 11.19 -2.01
C PRO A 368 17.72 11.23 -2.41
N LEU A 369 18.52 10.28 -1.95
CA LEU A 369 19.94 10.17 -2.30
C LEU A 369 20.12 9.81 -3.78
N ILE A 370 19.33 8.85 -4.28
CA ILE A 370 19.33 8.46 -5.69
C ILE A 370 18.98 9.67 -6.57
N ASP A 371 17.91 10.38 -6.23
CA ASP A 371 17.49 11.57 -6.97
C ASP A 371 18.53 12.68 -6.91
N HIS A 372 19.16 12.92 -5.76
CA HIS A 372 20.27 13.89 -5.63
C HIS A 372 21.42 13.56 -6.58
N CYS A 373 21.87 12.31 -6.64
CA CYS A 373 22.93 11.87 -7.54
C CYS A 373 22.57 12.09 -9.01
N VAL A 374 21.34 11.75 -9.42
CA VAL A 374 20.88 11.94 -10.79
C VAL A 374 20.79 13.44 -11.15
N ILE A 375 20.26 14.26 -10.25
CA ILE A 375 20.16 15.72 -10.46
C ILE A 375 21.57 16.34 -10.56
N ALA A 376 22.50 15.99 -9.66
CA ALA A 376 23.88 16.47 -9.69
C ALA A 376 24.57 16.12 -11.02
N GLN A 377 24.37 14.89 -11.53
CA GLN A 377 24.88 14.49 -12.83
C GLN A 377 24.29 15.31 -13.98
N ASN A 378 22.97 15.55 -13.95
CA ASN A 378 22.28 16.38 -14.94
C ASN A 378 22.77 17.83 -14.94
N ILE A 379 23.01 18.42 -13.76
CA ILE A 379 23.58 19.76 -13.63
C ILE A 379 24.97 19.81 -14.27
N LYS A 380 25.85 18.85 -13.96
CA LYS A 380 27.19 18.76 -14.56
C LYS A 380 27.13 18.67 -16.09
N MET A 381 26.21 17.87 -16.62
CA MET A 381 26.03 17.76 -18.08
C MET A 381 25.54 19.08 -18.71
N ARG A 382 24.62 19.78 -18.07
CA ARG A 382 24.13 21.09 -18.54
C ARG A 382 25.26 22.15 -18.53
N GLN A 383 26.05 22.20 -17.46
CA GLN A 383 27.21 23.11 -17.36
C GLN A 383 28.23 22.84 -18.47
N LYS A 384 28.57 21.56 -18.76
CA LYS A 384 29.47 21.23 -19.88
C LYS A 384 28.92 21.70 -21.22
N ARG A 385 27.61 21.54 -21.49
CA ARG A 385 27.00 22.01 -22.74
C ARG A 385 27.04 23.55 -22.85
N ALA A 386 26.78 24.28 -21.76
CA ALA A 386 26.84 25.72 -21.76
C ALA A 386 28.26 26.25 -22.05
N ILE A 387 29.29 25.62 -21.50
CA ILE A 387 30.70 25.99 -21.78
C ILE A 387 31.06 25.75 -23.26
N VAL A 388 30.62 24.64 -23.85
CA VAL A 388 30.84 24.33 -25.27
C VAL A 388 30.17 25.37 -26.15
N GLN A 389 28.91 25.69 -25.91
CA GLN A 389 28.18 26.72 -26.67
C GLN A 389 28.84 28.08 -26.61
N ARG A 390 29.31 28.50 -25.43
CA ARG A 390 30.02 29.78 -25.26
C ARG A 390 31.31 29.86 -26.11
N LYS A 391 32.09 28.78 -26.12
CA LYS A 391 33.30 28.70 -26.95
C LYS A 391 33.00 28.73 -28.45
N THR A 392 31.88 28.17 -28.90
CA THR A 392 31.49 28.18 -30.31
C THR A 392 30.95 29.55 -30.75
N THR A 393 30.42 30.35 -29.84
CA THR A 393 29.93 31.72 -30.12
C THR A 393 31.03 32.77 -30.11
N GLU A 394 32.16 32.47 -29.44
CA GLU A 394 33.34 33.35 -29.38
C GLU A 394 34.34 33.11 -30.54
N GLN A 395 34.18 32.09 -31.37
CA GLN A 395 34.83 31.81 -32.65
C GLN A 395 34.03 32.36 -33.85
#